data_cb80b88a0fcbb360d4e3936fd4833c24
#
_entry.id   cb80b88a0fcbb360d4e3936fd4833c24
#
_cell.length_a   1.000
_cell.length_b   1.000
_cell.length_c   1.000
_cell.angle_alpha   90.00
_cell.angle_beta   90.00
_cell.angle_gamma   90.00
#
_symmetry.space_group_name_H-M   'P 1'
#
loop_
_entity.id
_entity.type
_entity.pdbx_description
1 polymer ?
#
loop_
_entity_poly.entity_id
_entity_poly.type
_entity_poly.pdbx_seq_one_letter_code
_entity_poly.pdbx_strand_id
1 'polypeptide(L)'
;MNTMKHCIPTSLLLVAMLLISAGSGMAQTPDAAAKPAEEPIANPMLWADVPDPDVIRVSDTFYMVSTTMHLMPGAPVMKSKDLKNWETVGYIFDRLTDSPKYDLQEGTVYGRGQWATSLKYHKGRFYALLAPNEAGPMGDTYIFTAEKAEGPWRQLSRMRHFHDCSLFFDDDDRVYVVYGTGEMMELKPDLTGVIEGSHQQLFQREADETGLLEGSRMIKHNGRYYLLMISHVYAPGRHRREACYRASDIHGPYEKRVILESDFGGMGYVGQGTIVDTEYGDWYGIIFQDRGGVGRVLTLSPVRWLDGWPMIGDEQGHVPMTMRPLVSGEPQKGIVCSDDFSNTTLGLHWQWNHNPADKAWSLSERPGFLRLKTSRAVETLYLAPNTLTQRMEGPTCSAQVSIDLSHMKDGDCAGFAAFNSETGALTVKKKGKRLALEMSEQDVQLADRTKAVESHEEKIIESIALKQTRIWLRIDADFRPNGRSGRDAANFFYSLDGEQWTHIGTTDYRMRFDWRRFFMGTKFALFCYATKKAGGYIDIDEFKYNRP
;
A
#
# COMPACT_ATOMS: atom_id res chain seq x y z
N MET A 1 -16.46 97.51 9.73
CA MET A 1 -16.10 98.54 10.77
C MET A 1 -14.91 97.96 11.53
N ASN A 2 -13.81 98.67 11.38
CA ASN A 2 -12.74 98.88 12.33
C ASN A 2 -12.00 97.64 12.91
N THR A 3 -10.79 97.51 12.82
CA THR A 3 -9.55 98.28 12.61
C THR A 3 -8.45 97.51 13.38
N MET A 4 -7.38 97.21 12.69
CA MET A 4 -5.97 97.52 13.08
C MET A 4 -5.53 97.14 14.53
N LYS A 5 -4.38 96.60 14.82
CA LYS A 5 -2.98 97.00 14.42
C LYS A 5 -1.98 95.98 14.98
N HIS A 6 -0.96 95.73 14.20
CA HIS A 6 0.47 95.63 14.48
C HIS A 6 1.00 95.52 15.92
N CYS A 7 1.97 94.55 16.11
CA CYS A 7 3.38 94.93 16.33
C CYS A 7 4.25 93.70 16.55
N ILE A 8 5.31 93.59 15.78
CA ILE A 8 6.51 92.81 16.05
C ILE A 8 7.38 93.71 17.01
N PRO A 9 8.19 93.16 17.94
CA PRO A 9 9.55 92.82 17.57
C PRO A 9 10.30 91.74 18.42
N THR A 10 11.38 91.30 17.81
CA THR A 10 12.76 91.08 18.32
C THR A 10 13.09 89.75 19.00
N SER A 11 13.87 89.02 18.25
CA SER A 11 15.01 88.15 18.46
C SER A 11 15.55 87.95 19.87
N LEU A 12 15.74 86.68 20.25
CA LEU A 12 16.87 86.24 21.04
C LEU A 12 17.33 84.84 20.57
N LEU A 13 18.50 84.73 20.00
CA LEU A 13 19.20 83.48 19.70
C LEU A 13 19.59 82.83 21.02
N LEU A 14 19.14 81.54 21.18
CA LEU A 14 19.76 80.64 22.14
C LEU A 14 20.23 79.39 21.35
N VAL A 15 21.60 79.30 21.26
CA VAL A 15 22.29 78.15 20.73
C VAL A 15 22.13 76.98 21.74
N ALA A 16 21.35 75.96 21.44
CA ALA A 16 21.36 74.73 22.19
C ALA A 16 22.10 73.70 21.35
N MET A 17 23.28 73.26 21.81
CA MET A 17 23.97 72.09 21.28
C MET A 17 23.13 70.86 21.50
N LEU A 18 22.59 70.24 20.40
CA LEU A 18 22.01 68.91 20.43
C LEU A 18 23.16 67.91 20.24
N LEU A 19 23.44 67.12 21.28
CA LEU A 19 24.21 65.89 21.22
C LEU A 19 23.34 64.85 20.44
N ILE A 20 23.77 64.53 19.22
CA ILE A 20 23.23 63.43 18.46
C ILE A 20 23.85 62.15 19.03
N SER A 21 23.07 61.44 19.87
CA SER A 21 23.32 60.04 20.17
C SER A 21 22.86 59.21 18.98
N ALA A 22 23.81 58.63 18.25
CA ALA A 22 23.54 57.63 17.23
C ALA A 22 23.00 56.37 17.92
N GLY A 23 21.69 56.30 18.07
CA GLY A 23 20.98 55.05 18.36
C GLY A 23 20.94 54.21 17.10
N SER A 24 21.73 53.14 17.06
CA SER A 24 21.59 52.06 16.06
C SER A 24 20.22 51.44 16.19
N GLY A 25 19.29 51.92 15.40
CA GLY A 25 18.00 51.26 15.18
C GLY A 25 18.27 49.93 14.47
N MET A 26 18.23 48.82 15.22
CA MET A 26 18.04 47.51 14.62
C MET A 26 16.68 47.55 13.90
N ALA A 27 16.74 47.47 12.58
CA ALA A 27 15.55 47.17 11.78
C ALA A 27 15.02 45.83 12.26
N GLN A 28 13.86 45.80 12.93
CA GLN A 28 13.10 44.59 13.15
C GLN A 28 12.72 44.05 11.76
N THR A 29 13.31 42.92 11.41
CA THR A 29 12.81 42.08 10.34
C THR A 29 11.35 41.80 10.63
N PRO A 30 10.46 41.91 9.64
CA PRO A 30 9.04 41.53 9.85
C PRO A 30 9.02 40.09 10.36
N ASP A 31 8.35 39.85 11.49
CA ASP A 31 8.03 38.53 11.99
C ASP A 31 7.53 37.72 10.80
N ALA A 32 8.30 36.70 10.42
CA ALA A 32 7.82 35.71 9.49
C ALA A 32 6.53 35.16 10.12
N ALA A 33 5.40 35.38 9.44
CA ALA A 33 4.11 34.87 9.87
C ALA A 33 4.29 33.41 10.29
N ALA A 34 4.01 33.11 11.56
CA ALA A 34 4.10 31.77 12.10
C ALA A 34 3.27 30.87 11.18
N LYS A 35 3.92 29.90 10.52
CA LYS A 35 3.19 28.88 9.77
C LYS A 35 2.11 28.29 10.68
N PRO A 36 0.89 28.06 10.19
CA PRO A 36 -0.14 27.40 10.99
C PRO A 36 0.45 26.10 11.52
N ALA A 37 0.18 25.78 12.79
CA ALA A 37 0.65 24.57 13.41
C ALA A 37 0.08 23.39 12.62
N GLU A 38 0.93 22.66 11.95
CA GLU A 38 0.53 21.51 11.15
C GLU A 38 0.08 20.37 12.05
N GLU A 39 -0.97 19.66 11.66
CA GLU A 39 -1.45 18.51 12.40
C GLU A 39 -0.36 17.42 12.46
N PRO A 40 -0.13 16.82 13.64
CA PRO A 40 0.87 15.77 13.77
C PRO A 40 0.53 14.57 12.87
N ILE A 41 1.55 13.90 12.38
CA ILE A 41 1.40 12.61 11.71
C ILE A 41 1.09 11.57 12.78
N ALA A 42 -0.07 10.93 12.69
CA ALA A 42 -0.42 9.79 13.53
C ALA A 42 0.06 8.50 12.88
N ASN A 43 0.59 7.58 13.67
CA ASN A 43 0.84 6.21 13.24
C ASN A 43 -0.39 5.31 13.53
N PRO A 44 -0.68 4.32 12.66
CA PRO A 44 0.03 4.02 11.41
C PRO A 44 -0.06 5.19 10.44
N MET A 45 1.08 5.56 9.83
CA MET A 45 1.14 6.65 8.85
C MET A 45 0.20 6.39 7.65
N LEU A 46 0.15 5.14 7.21
CA LEU A 46 -0.77 4.66 6.19
C LEU A 46 -1.47 3.41 6.71
N TRP A 47 -2.72 3.59 7.12
CA TRP A 47 -3.49 2.51 7.75
C TRP A 47 -4.25 1.70 6.71
N ALA A 48 -3.52 1.09 5.80
CA ALA A 48 -4.01 0.23 4.74
C ALA A 48 -2.97 -0.86 4.44
N ASP A 49 -3.38 -1.89 3.72
CA ASP A 49 -2.49 -2.99 3.32
C ASP A 49 -1.47 -2.54 2.26
N VAL A 50 -0.28 -2.15 2.72
CA VAL A 50 0.85 -1.68 1.89
C VAL A 50 2.12 -2.39 2.36
N PRO A 51 2.26 -3.69 2.07
CA PRO A 51 3.37 -4.48 2.58
C PRO A 51 4.68 -4.24 1.83
N ASP A 52 5.79 -4.57 2.51
CA ASP A 52 7.15 -4.64 1.97
C ASP A 52 7.61 -3.33 1.28
N PRO A 53 7.45 -2.15 1.91
CA PRO A 53 7.71 -0.88 1.25
C PRO A 53 9.19 -0.74 0.88
N ASP A 54 9.47 -0.24 -0.34
CA ASP A 54 10.75 0.38 -0.67
C ASP A 54 10.49 1.83 -1.09
N VAL A 55 11.12 2.77 -0.38
CA VAL A 55 10.90 4.22 -0.55
C VAL A 55 12.20 4.87 -0.94
N ILE A 56 12.14 5.70 -1.96
CA ILE A 56 13.24 6.55 -2.41
C ILE A 56 12.79 8.01 -2.47
N ARG A 57 13.75 8.92 -2.36
CA ARG A 57 13.53 10.33 -2.63
C ARG A 57 14.20 10.73 -3.95
N VAL A 58 13.45 11.47 -4.77
CA VAL A 58 14.00 12.14 -5.97
C VAL A 58 13.66 13.61 -5.86
N SER A 59 14.67 14.44 -5.66
CA SER A 59 14.52 15.85 -5.32
C SER A 59 13.67 16.04 -4.05
N ASP A 60 12.52 16.67 -4.13
CA ASP A 60 11.57 16.96 -3.06
C ASP A 60 10.41 15.96 -2.98
N THR A 61 10.45 14.87 -3.73
CA THR A 61 9.36 13.91 -3.85
C THR A 61 9.79 12.52 -3.41
N PHE A 62 8.97 11.90 -2.58
CA PHE A 62 9.12 10.52 -2.17
C PHE A 62 8.31 9.60 -3.09
N TYR A 63 8.91 8.48 -3.48
CA TYR A 63 8.27 7.44 -4.27
C TYR A 63 8.37 6.11 -3.53
N MET A 64 7.28 5.38 -3.49
CA MET A 64 7.17 4.10 -2.79
C MET A 64 6.58 3.04 -3.71
N VAL A 65 7.09 1.83 -3.61
CA VAL A 65 6.49 0.61 -4.18
C VAL A 65 6.07 -0.33 -3.07
N SER A 66 5.13 -1.23 -3.35
CA SER A 66 4.60 -2.18 -2.39
C SER A 66 4.22 -3.50 -3.05
N THR A 67 4.13 -4.54 -2.25
CA THR A 67 3.65 -5.87 -2.65
C THR A 67 2.15 -5.87 -2.89
N THR A 68 1.68 -6.57 -3.93
CA THR A 68 0.27 -6.77 -4.22
C THR A 68 -0.10 -8.22 -4.53
N MET A 69 0.85 -9.15 -4.40
CA MET A 69 0.64 -10.58 -4.58
C MET A 69 -0.01 -10.91 -5.93
N HIS A 70 -1.22 -11.46 -5.88
CA HIS A 70 -2.02 -11.88 -7.03
C HIS A 70 -2.87 -10.78 -7.65
N LEU A 71 -2.86 -9.57 -7.08
CA LEU A 71 -3.68 -8.45 -7.58
C LEU A 71 -3.02 -7.77 -8.79
N MET A 72 -3.83 -7.43 -9.79
CA MET A 72 -3.40 -6.82 -11.04
C MET A 72 -4.17 -5.50 -11.32
N PRO A 73 -3.50 -4.45 -11.82
CA PRO A 73 -2.05 -4.36 -12.07
C PRO A 73 -1.24 -4.48 -10.79
N GLY A 74 0.06 -4.82 -10.90
CA GLY A 74 0.90 -5.11 -9.75
C GLY A 74 2.03 -4.12 -9.50
N ALA A 75 2.57 -4.15 -8.28
CA ALA A 75 3.60 -3.25 -7.79
C ALA A 75 3.22 -1.77 -7.98
N PRO A 76 2.25 -1.24 -7.23
CA PRO A 76 1.84 0.16 -7.30
C PRO A 76 3.03 1.07 -7.01
N VAL A 77 3.15 2.13 -7.79
CA VAL A 77 4.03 3.25 -7.51
C VAL A 77 3.19 4.35 -6.88
N MET A 78 3.55 4.70 -5.67
CA MET A 78 2.91 5.78 -4.91
C MET A 78 3.88 6.94 -4.75
N LYS A 79 3.38 8.16 -4.66
CA LYS A 79 4.20 9.35 -4.38
C LYS A 79 3.65 10.15 -3.20
N SER A 80 4.55 10.88 -2.55
CA SER A 80 4.26 11.82 -1.47
C SER A 80 5.26 12.98 -1.48
N LYS A 81 4.84 14.13 -0.95
CA LYS A 81 5.72 15.28 -0.68
C LYS A 81 6.09 15.40 0.80
N ASP A 82 5.39 14.66 1.68
CA ASP A 82 5.44 14.88 3.13
C ASP A 82 5.51 13.58 3.94
N LEU A 83 5.64 12.44 3.28
CA LEU A 83 5.57 11.08 3.86
C LEU A 83 4.26 10.75 4.59
N LYS A 84 3.29 11.68 4.66
CA LYS A 84 1.98 11.51 5.29
C LYS A 84 0.90 11.20 4.26
N ASN A 85 0.86 12.02 3.22
CA ASN A 85 -0.17 11.96 2.18
C ASN A 85 0.38 11.26 0.94
N TRP A 86 -0.19 10.11 0.62
CA TRP A 86 0.23 9.25 -0.50
C TRP A 86 -0.86 9.12 -1.55
N GLU A 87 -0.48 9.12 -2.83
CA GLU A 87 -1.37 8.77 -3.93
C GLU A 87 -0.71 7.73 -4.84
N THR A 88 -1.49 6.82 -5.39
CA THR A 88 -1.03 5.90 -6.43
C THR A 88 -0.92 6.66 -7.75
N VAL A 89 0.24 6.62 -8.40
CA VAL A 89 0.51 7.33 -9.66
C VAL A 89 0.73 6.40 -10.84
N GLY A 90 0.92 5.10 -10.61
CA GLY A 90 1.10 4.10 -11.65
C GLY A 90 1.33 2.72 -11.07
N TYR A 91 1.60 1.79 -11.95
CA TYR A 91 1.96 0.40 -11.65
C TYR A 91 3.14 -0.03 -12.50
N ILE A 92 3.98 -0.92 -11.95
CA ILE A 92 5.16 -1.41 -12.67
C ILE A 92 4.76 -2.30 -13.85
N PHE A 93 3.67 -3.05 -13.71
CA PHE A 93 3.16 -3.92 -14.77
C PHE A 93 1.64 -4.09 -14.67
N ASP A 94 1.00 -4.34 -15.81
CA ASP A 94 -0.45 -4.50 -15.89
C ASP A 94 -0.88 -5.92 -15.54
N ARG A 95 -0.08 -6.94 -15.94
CA ARG A 95 -0.37 -8.36 -15.72
C ARG A 95 0.89 -9.21 -15.74
N LEU A 96 0.82 -10.39 -15.15
CA LEU A 96 1.82 -11.46 -15.28
C LEU A 96 1.22 -12.58 -16.16
N THR A 97 2.06 -13.13 -17.05
CA THR A 97 1.62 -14.10 -18.06
C THR A 97 2.45 -15.40 -18.04
N ASP A 98 3.25 -15.60 -17.00
CA ASP A 98 4.18 -16.72 -16.90
C ASP A 98 3.49 -18.05 -16.62
N SER A 99 2.24 -18.00 -16.17
CA SER A 99 1.44 -19.17 -15.83
C SER A 99 -0.04 -18.90 -16.07
N PRO A 100 -0.82 -19.91 -16.55
CA PRO A 100 -2.27 -19.79 -16.68
C PRO A 100 -2.98 -19.56 -15.34
N LYS A 101 -2.33 -19.81 -14.21
CA LYS A 101 -2.88 -19.55 -12.88
C LYS A 101 -3.11 -18.06 -12.61
N TYR A 102 -2.35 -17.18 -13.27
CA TYR A 102 -2.62 -15.74 -13.22
C TYR A 102 -3.97 -15.37 -13.85
N ASP A 103 -4.51 -16.22 -14.73
CA ASP A 103 -5.83 -16.10 -15.33
C ASP A 103 -6.90 -16.96 -14.60
N LEU A 104 -6.60 -17.45 -13.39
CA LEU A 104 -7.44 -18.40 -12.65
C LEU A 104 -7.74 -19.67 -13.46
N GLN A 105 -6.79 -20.14 -14.24
CA GLN A 105 -6.83 -21.37 -14.99
C GLN A 105 -5.78 -22.34 -14.46
N GLU A 106 -6.12 -23.62 -14.36
CA GLU A 106 -5.23 -24.66 -13.82
C GLU A 106 -4.76 -24.40 -12.36
N GLY A 107 -5.53 -23.61 -11.61
CA GLY A 107 -5.24 -23.21 -10.24
C GLY A 107 -5.30 -21.71 -10.03
N THR A 108 -4.63 -21.24 -8.98
CA THR A 108 -4.58 -19.81 -8.58
C THR A 108 -3.16 -19.41 -8.19
N VAL A 109 -2.94 -18.11 -8.02
CA VAL A 109 -1.70 -17.55 -7.44
C VAL A 109 -1.97 -16.78 -6.15
N TYR A 110 -3.01 -17.14 -5.40
CA TYR A 110 -3.28 -16.54 -4.10
C TYR A 110 -2.07 -16.64 -3.16
N GLY A 111 -1.68 -15.50 -2.55
CA GLY A 111 -0.48 -15.41 -1.73
C GLY A 111 0.84 -15.61 -2.49
N ARG A 112 0.75 -15.64 -3.81
CA ARG A 112 1.88 -15.71 -4.75
C ARG A 112 1.82 -14.49 -5.69
N GLY A 113 2.56 -14.54 -6.78
CA GLY A 113 2.60 -13.41 -7.72
C GLY A 113 3.68 -12.42 -7.32
N GLN A 114 3.39 -11.11 -7.36
CA GLN A 114 4.38 -10.07 -7.09
C GLN A 114 4.63 -9.94 -5.59
N TRP A 115 5.87 -10.23 -5.16
CA TRP A 115 6.36 -10.06 -3.80
C TRP A 115 7.16 -8.76 -3.66
N ALA A 116 8.02 -8.66 -2.63
CA ALA A 116 8.78 -7.45 -2.35
C ALA A 116 9.49 -6.91 -3.60
N THR A 117 9.34 -5.62 -3.82
CA THR A 117 9.93 -4.91 -4.97
C THR A 117 10.95 -3.90 -4.47
N SER A 118 12.09 -3.81 -5.14
CA SER A 118 13.07 -2.74 -4.91
C SER A 118 12.90 -1.64 -5.95
N LEU A 119 12.82 -0.39 -5.50
CA LEU A 119 12.73 0.81 -6.33
C LEU A 119 14.01 1.61 -6.25
N LYS A 120 14.57 2.02 -7.37
CA LYS A 120 15.77 2.86 -7.44
C LYS A 120 15.61 3.94 -8.50
N TYR A 121 16.30 5.06 -8.30
CA TYR A 121 16.46 6.12 -9.28
C TYR A 121 17.95 6.32 -9.55
N HIS A 122 18.35 6.16 -10.80
CA HIS A 122 19.76 6.27 -11.19
C HIS A 122 19.86 6.93 -12.57
N LYS A 123 20.72 7.95 -12.68
CA LYS A 123 21.01 8.67 -13.94
C LYS A 123 19.77 9.07 -14.72
N GLY A 124 18.79 9.65 -14.03
CA GLY A 124 17.59 10.19 -14.65
C GLY A 124 16.50 9.16 -14.97
N ARG A 125 16.60 7.93 -14.49
CA ARG A 125 15.64 6.85 -14.74
C ARG A 125 15.26 6.11 -13.47
N PHE A 126 14.03 5.65 -13.42
CA PHE A 126 13.55 4.73 -12.41
C PHE A 126 13.82 3.28 -12.81
N TYR A 127 14.13 2.46 -11.83
CA TYR A 127 14.33 1.01 -11.97
C TYR A 127 13.54 0.31 -10.86
N ALA A 128 12.86 -0.77 -11.23
CA ALA A 128 12.18 -1.65 -10.28
C ALA A 128 12.66 -3.08 -10.47
N LEU A 129 13.12 -3.71 -9.40
CA LEU A 129 13.51 -5.11 -9.36
C LEU A 129 12.46 -5.85 -8.54
N LEU A 130 11.86 -6.89 -9.09
CA LEU A 130 10.85 -7.70 -8.42
C LEU A 130 10.97 -9.18 -8.81
N ALA A 131 10.64 -10.05 -7.87
CA ALA A 131 10.68 -11.49 -8.06
C ALA A 131 9.29 -12.09 -7.83
N PRO A 132 8.48 -12.29 -8.88
CA PRO A 132 7.21 -12.98 -8.73
C PRO A 132 7.39 -14.41 -8.25
N ASN A 133 6.62 -14.80 -7.27
CA ASN A 133 6.53 -16.18 -6.81
C ASN A 133 5.28 -16.83 -7.38
N GLU A 134 5.45 -17.96 -8.05
CA GLU A 134 4.37 -18.83 -8.48
C GLU A 134 4.40 -20.13 -7.70
N ALA A 135 3.28 -20.85 -7.67
CA ALA A 135 3.25 -22.20 -7.13
C ALA A 135 4.13 -23.14 -7.98
N GLY A 136 5.04 -23.87 -7.33
CA GLY A 136 6.04 -24.71 -8.00
C GLY A 136 7.45 -24.21 -7.74
N PRO A 137 8.38 -24.34 -8.69
CA PRO A 137 9.65 -23.66 -8.61
C PRO A 137 9.45 -22.16 -8.45
N MET A 138 10.32 -21.51 -7.67
CA MET A 138 10.29 -20.07 -7.53
C MET A 138 10.32 -19.42 -8.92
N GLY A 139 9.55 -18.34 -9.10
CA GLY A 139 9.52 -17.59 -10.36
C GLY A 139 10.84 -16.90 -10.67
N ASP A 140 10.87 -16.18 -11.77
CA ASP A 140 12.03 -15.39 -12.16
C ASP A 140 12.06 -14.02 -11.48
N THR A 141 13.20 -13.33 -11.60
CA THR A 141 13.34 -11.92 -11.24
C THR A 141 13.29 -11.04 -12.48
N TYR A 142 12.53 -9.97 -12.42
CA TYR A 142 12.41 -8.99 -13.49
C TYR A 142 13.00 -7.65 -13.09
N ILE A 143 13.65 -6.97 -14.03
CA ILE A 143 13.97 -5.56 -13.93
C ILE A 143 13.08 -4.79 -14.91
N PHE A 144 12.38 -3.80 -14.38
CA PHE A 144 11.63 -2.81 -15.15
C PHE A 144 12.32 -1.45 -15.07
N THR A 145 12.11 -0.61 -16.08
CA THR A 145 12.62 0.76 -16.11
C THR A 145 11.61 1.72 -16.71
N ALA A 146 11.63 2.98 -16.23
CA ALA A 146 10.82 4.07 -16.75
C ALA A 146 11.57 5.40 -16.62
N GLU A 147 11.18 6.39 -17.43
CA GLU A 147 11.70 7.77 -17.31
C GLU A 147 10.99 8.55 -16.22
N LYS A 148 9.73 8.20 -15.96
CA LYS A 148 8.87 8.80 -14.93
C LYS A 148 8.32 7.71 -14.03
N ALA A 149 8.05 8.06 -12.79
CA ALA A 149 7.47 7.13 -11.81
C ALA A 149 6.09 6.62 -12.23
N GLU A 150 5.32 7.45 -12.91
CA GLU A 150 4.02 7.12 -13.48
C GLU A 150 4.10 6.09 -14.63
N GLY A 151 5.28 5.91 -15.19
CA GLY A 151 5.52 5.07 -16.37
C GLY A 151 5.54 5.87 -17.68
N PRO A 152 5.35 5.20 -18.86
CA PRO A 152 5.16 3.75 -18.96
C PRO A 152 6.41 2.96 -18.54
N TRP A 153 6.21 1.92 -17.77
CA TRP A 153 7.25 0.99 -17.38
C TRP A 153 7.45 -0.07 -18.46
N ARG A 154 8.69 -0.42 -18.71
CA ARG A 154 9.04 -1.50 -19.64
C ARG A 154 9.95 -2.51 -18.98
N GLN A 155 9.69 -3.78 -19.20
CA GLN A 155 10.58 -4.85 -18.77
C GLN A 155 11.92 -4.72 -19.53
N LEU A 156 13.01 -4.63 -18.77
CA LEU A 156 14.35 -4.53 -19.31
C LEU A 156 15.00 -5.92 -19.40
N SER A 157 14.84 -6.72 -18.35
CA SER A 157 15.46 -8.05 -18.27
C SER A 157 14.64 -9.02 -17.42
N ARG A 158 14.98 -10.29 -17.58
CA ARG A 158 14.47 -11.41 -16.82
C ARG A 158 15.64 -12.35 -16.49
N MET A 159 15.73 -12.77 -15.23
CA MET A 159 16.85 -13.59 -14.78
C MET A 159 16.41 -14.57 -13.69
N ARG A 160 17.31 -15.38 -13.18
CA ARG A 160 17.01 -16.34 -12.11
C ARG A 160 16.36 -15.66 -10.91
N HIS A 161 15.62 -16.42 -10.12
CA HIS A 161 14.93 -15.92 -8.94
C HIS A 161 15.89 -15.41 -7.86
N PHE A 162 15.59 -14.21 -7.34
CA PHE A 162 16.22 -13.59 -6.19
C PHE A 162 15.14 -13.25 -5.16
N HIS A 163 15.11 -13.99 -4.05
CA HIS A 163 14.09 -13.79 -3.03
C HIS A 163 14.31 -12.50 -2.26
N ASP A 164 13.26 -11.70 -2.06
CA ASP A 164 13.25 -10.45 -1.29
C ASP A 164 14.45 -9.54 -1.57
N CYS A 165 14.62 -9.25 -2.84
CA CYS A 165 15.82 -8.63 -3.39
C CYS A 165 15.82 -7.09 -3.32
N SER A 166 17.02 -6.53 -3.24
CA SER A 166 17.33 -5.11 -3.36
C SER A 166 18.27 -4.87 -4.53
N LEU A 167 17.88 -3.99 -5.45
CA LEU A 167 18.77 -3.47 -6.49
C LEU A 167 19.64 -2.37 -5.88
N PHE A 168 20.92 -2.34 -6.23
CA PHE A 168 21.84 -1.33 -5.74
C PHE A 168 22.80 -0.89 -6.84
N PHE A 169 22.85 0.44 -7.07
CA PHE A 169 23.82 1.09 -7.95
C PHE A 169 24.90 1.72 -7.08
N ASP A 170 26.14 1.33 -7.26
CA ASP A 170 27.27 1.91 -6.53
C ASP A 170 27.84 3.16 -7.24
N ASP A 171 28.69 3.90 -6.56
CA ASP A 171 29.30 5.15 -7.06
C ASP A 171 30.22 4.94 -8.25
N ASP A 172 30.74 3.73 -8.43
CA ASP A 172 31.61 3.32 -9.56
C ASP A 172 30.83 2.74 -10.73
N ASP A 173 29.51 2.90 -10.75
CA ASP A 173 28.58 2.37 -11.76
C ASP A 173 28.43 0.84 -11.77
N ARG A 174 29.01 0.11 -10.84
CA ARG A 174 28.71 -1.30 -10.67
C ARG A 174 27.30 -1.45 -10.07
N VAL A 175 26.64 -2.52 -10.46
CA VAL A 175 25.28 -2.79 -10.03
C VAL A 175 25.20 -4.14 -9.35
N TYR A 176 24.50 -4.18 -8.23
CA TYR A 176 24.39 -5.37 -7.42
C TYR A 176 22.93 -5.71 -7.13
N VAL A 177 22.64 -7.00 -6.97
CA VAL A 177 21.44 -7.51 -6.33
C VAL A 177 21.81 -8.15 -5.01
N VAL A 178 21.20 -7.67 -3.92
CA VAL A 178 21.31 -8.27 -2.58
C VAL A 178 20.00 -8.97 -2.28
N TYR A 179 20.01 -10.21 -1.78
CA TYR A 179 18.80 -11.01 -1.69
C TYR A 179 18.92 -12.08 -0.59
N GLY A 180 17.81 -12.81 -0.40
CA GLY A 180 17.75 -13.98 0.47
C GLY A 180 18.16 -13.67 1.90
N THR A 181 19.18 -14.36 2.41
CA THR A 181 19.71 -14.22 3.77
C THR A 181 21.05 -13.46 3.83
N GLY A 182 21.25 -12.51 2.92
CA GLY A 182 22.47 -11.71 2.79
C GLY A 182 23.41 -12.22 1.70
N GLU A 183 22.85 -12.83 0.65
CA GLU A 183 23.56 -13.12 -0.57
C GLU A 183 23.61 -11.88 -1.48
N MET A 184 24.66 -11.80 -2.29
CA MET A 184 24.86 -10.75 -3.28
C MET A 184 25.38 -11.33 -4.60
N MET A 185 24.95 -10.74 -5.70
CA MET A 185 25.53 -10.92 -7.04
C MET A 185 25.73 -9.57 -7.72
N GLU A 186 26.78 -9.46 -8.52
CA GLU A 186 26.98 -8.34 -9.41
C GLU A 186 26.20 -8.58 -10.71
N LEU A 187 25.51 -7.53 -11.18
CA LEU A 187 24.80 -7.52 -12.45
C LEU A 187 25.68 -6.95 -13.56
N LYS A 188 25.40 -7.33 -14.80
CA LYS A 188 26.00 -6.68 -15.96
C LYS A 188 25.60 -5.19 -15.99
N PRO A 189 26.45 -4.28 -16.46
CA PRO A 189 26.14 -2.84 -16.50
C PRO A 189 24.88 -2.47 -17.27
N ASP A 190 24.49 -3.28 -18.25
CA ASP A 190 23.25 -3.12 -19.03
C ASP A 190 22.02 -3.76 -18.37
N LEU A 191 22.18 -4.34 -17.19
CA LEU A 191 21.15 -5.03 -16.39
C LEU A 191 20.51 -6.23 -17.10
N THR A 192 21.14 -6.80 -18.12
CA THR A 192 20.57 -7.94 -18.87
C THR A 192 20.79 -9.30 -18.19
N GLY A 193 21.54 -9.35 -17.11
CA GLY A 193 21.83 -10.58 -16.38
C GLY A 193 22.88 -10.38 -15.31
N VAL A 194 23.29 -11.47 -14.69
CA VAL A 194 24.34 -11.52 -13.67
C VAL A 194 25.74 -11.65 -14.28
N ILE A 195 26.75 -11.24 -13.53
CA ILE A 195 28.15 -11.61 -13.81
C ILE A 195 28.38 -12.97 -13.17
N GLU A 196 28.70 -13.97 -13.99
CA GLU A 196 28.94 -15.32 -13.52
C GLU A 196 30.13 -15.38 -12.57
N GLY A 197 30.01 -16.15 -11.48
CA GLY A 197 31.04 -16.28 -10.44
C GLY A 197 31.06 -15.11 -9.43
N SER A 198 30.22 -14.10 -9.56
CA SER A 198 30.15 -12.95 -8.62
C SER A 198 29.34 -13.22 -7.35
N HIS A 199 28.77 -14.42 -7.20
CA HIS A 199 28.01 -14.78 -5.99
C HIS A 199 28.87 -14.70 -4.74
N GLN A 200 28.33 -14.01 -3.72
CA GLN A 200 28.95 -13.88 -2.41
C GLN A 200 27.90 -13.98 -1.30
N GLN A 201 28.23 -14.69 -0.21
CA GLN A 201 27.54 -14.58 1.06
C GLN A 201 28.21 -13.47 1.86
N LEU A 202 27.50 -12.38 2.14
CA LEU A 202 28.06 -11.17 2.77
C LEU A 202 28.36 -11.39 4.26
N PHE A 203 27.56 -12.20 4.94
CA PHE A 203 27.71 -12.57 6.35
C PHE A 203 27.00 -13.90 6.63
N GLN A 204 27.26 -14.47 7.78
CA GLN A 204 26.55 -15.67 8.25
C GLN A 204 25.47 -15.26 9.25
N ARG A 205 24.38 -16.04 9.30
CA ARG A 205 23.37 -15.89 10.34
C ARG A 205 23.99 -16.02 11.72
N GLU A 206 23.55 -15.18 12.65
CA GLU A 206 23.89 -15.35 14.05
C GLU A 206 23.02 -16.43 14.73
N ALA A 207 23.49 -16.94 15.86
CA ALA A 207 22.83 -18.05 16.57
C ALA A 207 21.39 -17.72 17.03
N ASP A 208 21.08 -16.45 17.21
CA ASP A 208 19.74 -15.97 17.61
C ASP A 208 18.79 -15.74 16.42
N GLU A 209 19.28 -15.80 15.19
CA GLU A 209 18.46 -15.62 13.95
C GLU A 209 17.84 -16.94 13.52
N THR A 210 17.01 -17.52 14.37
CA THR A 210 16.43 -18.86 14.15
C THR A 210 15.22 -18.88 13.25
N GLY A 211 14.63 -17.70 12.97
CA GLY A 211 13.45 -17.54 12.13
C GLY A 211 13.73 -16.86 10.80
N LEU A 212 12.91 -15.87 10.44
CA LEU A 212 13.08 -15.10 9.21
C LEU A 212 14.36 -14.25 9.27
N LEU A 213 15.05 -14.18 8.15
CA LEU A 213 16.07 -13.20 7.83
C LEU A 213 15.95 -12.92 6.33
N GLU A 214 15.29 -11.84 5.96
CA GLU A 214 14.94 -11.53 4.56
C GLU A 214 14.63 -10.02 4.40
N GLY A 215 14.05 -9.60 3.29
CA GLY A 215 13.59 -8.23 3.10
C GLY A 215 14.72 -7.22 2.87
N SER A 216 15.73 -7.62 2.11
CA SER A 216 16.93 -6.82 1.85
C SER A 216 16.62 -5.41 1.35
N ARG A 217 17.27 -4.39 1.97
CA ARG A 217 17.31 -3.01 1.48
C ARG A 217 18.72 -2.45 1.63
N MET A 218 19.44 -2.37 0.51
CA MET A 218 20.82 -1.84 0.49
C MET A 218 20.80 -0.33 0.22
N ILE A 219 21.48 0.41 1.08
CA ILE A 219 21.73 1.85 0.93
C ILE A 219 23.20 2.16 1.18
N LYS A 220 23.66 3.33 0.70
CA LYS A 220 25.00 3.87 0.99
C LYS A 220 24.84 5.24 1.65
N HIS A 221 25.55 5.44 2.76
CA HIS A 221 25.55 6.72 3.48
C HIS A 221 26.94 7.00 4.06
N ASN A 222 27.45 8.21 3.83
CA ASN A 222 28.78 8.64 4.31
C ASN A 222 29.90 7.62 4.00
N GLY A 223 29.90 7.07 2.76
CA GLY A 223 30.89 6.13 2.28
C GLY A 223 30.81 4.71 2.89
N ARG A 224 29.75 4.38 3.62
CA ARG A 224 29.51 3.06 4.18
C ARG A 224 28.24 2.46 3.60
N TYR A 225 28.23 1.12 3.53
CA TYR A 225 27.12 0.32 3.07
C TYR A 225 26.28 -0.15 4.25
N TYR A 226 24.97 -0.10 4.10
CA TYR A 226 24.00 -0.51 5.10
C TYR A 226 22.97 -1.43 4.43
N LEU A 227 22.87 -2.65 4.91
CA LEU A 227 21.85 -3.60 4.47
C LEU A 227 20.84 -3.78 5.60
N LEU A 228 19.63 -3.30 5.40
CA LEU A 228 18.51 -3.48 6.30
C LEU A 228 17.83 -4.80 5.98
N MET A 229 17.44 -5.54 7.02
CA MET A 229 16.76 -6.82 6.88
C MET A 229 15.83 -7.07 8.06
N ILE A 230 14.65 -7.62 7.78
CA ILE A 230 13.78 -8.15 8.82
C ILE A 230 14.43 -9.40 9.44
N SER A 231 14.42 -9.48 10.76
CA SER A 231 14.87 -10.65 11.52
C SER A 231 13.79 -11.06 12.51
N HIS A 232 13.42 -12.33 12.53
CA HIS A 232 12.43 -12.86 13.46
C HIS A 232 13.03 -14.05 14.22
N VAL A 233 13.14 -13.90 15.53
CA VAL A 233 13.57 -14.96 16.45
C VAL A 233 12.34 -15.72 16.89
N TYR A 234 12.21 -16.99 16.51
CA TYR A 234 11.12 -17.86 16.97
C TYR A 234 11.35 -18.35 18.41
N ALA A 235 11.12 -17.47 19.36
CA ALA A 235 11.20 -17.80 20.78
C ALA A 235 10.11 -17.03 21.56
N PRO A 236 9.60 -17.57 22.69
CA PRO A 236 8.63 -16.87 23.53
C PRO A 236 9.13 -15.48 23.95
N GLY A 237 8.27 -14.47 23.87
CA GLY A 237 8.57 -13.09 24.24
C GLY A 237 9.55 -12.37 23.33
N ARG A 238 9.85 -12.94 22.16
CA ARG A 238 10.64 -12.28 21.12
C ARG A 238 9.75 -11.70 20.04
N HIS A 239 10.20 -10.59 19.47
CA HIS A 239 9.50 -9.85 18.44
C HIS A 239 10.22 -9.93 17.11
N ARG A 240 9.50 -9.57 16.07
CA ARG A 240 10.09 -9.22 14.80
C ARG A 240 10.92 -7.95 15.00
N ARG A 241 12.08 -7.86 14.36
CA ARG A 241 13.00 -6.75 14.50
C ARG A 241 13.59 -6.37 13.15
N GLU A 242 13.99 -5.12 13.01
CA GLU A 242 14.78 -4.66 11.89
C GLU A 242 16.25 -4.71 12.28
N ALA A 243 17.03 -5.50 11.56
CA ALA A 243 18.48 -5.61 11.70
C ALA A 243 19.16 -4.81 10.60
N CYS A 244 20.29 -4.21 10.91
CA CYS A 244 21.15 -3.54 9.95
C CYS A 244 22.54 -4.15 9.97
N TYR A 245 23.04 -4.47 8.80
CA TYR A 245 24.42 -4.92 8.57
C TYR A 245 25.19 -3.80 7.91
N ARG A 246 26.34 -3.40 8.47
CA ARG A 246 27.14 -2.25 8.04
C ARG A 246 28.55 -2.67 7.66
N ALA A 247 29.08 -2.14 6.56
CA ALA A 247 30.47 -2.33 6.13
C ALA A 247 31.06 -1.05 5.51
N SER A 248 32.37 -0.94 5.47
CA SER A 248 33.08 0.10 4.71
C SER A 248 33.36 -0.30 3.26
N ASP A 249 33.28 -1.56 2.94
CA ASP A 249 33.38 -2.14 1.60
C ASP A 249 32.12 -2.95 1.33
N ILE A 250 31.60 -2.92 0.09
CA ILE A 250 30.37 -3.67 -0.26
C ILE A 250 30.54 -5.18 -0.08
N HIS A 251 31.76 -5.68 -0.19
CA HIS A 251 32.09 -7.08 0.03
C HIS A 251 32.32 -7.45 1.50
N GLY A 252 32.20 -6.48 2.43
CA GLY A 252 32.38 -6.67 3.87
C GLY A 252 33.79 -6.42 4.37
N PRO A 253 34.13 -6.85 5.60
CA PRO A 253 33.25 -7.57 6.51
C PRO A 253 32.11 -6.69 7.06
N TYR A 254 30.96 -7.31 7.30
CA TYR A 254 29.76 -6.65 7.83
C TYR A 254 29.68 -6.82 9.36
N GLU A 255 29.40 -5.72 10.04
CA GLU A 255 28.98 -5.67 11.44
C GLU A 255 27.46 -5.60 11.53
N LYS A 256 26.85 -6.18 12.55
CA LYS A 256 25.40 -6.19 12.74
C LYS A 256 24.96 -5.36 13.95
N ARG A 257 23.82 -4.69 13.84
CA ARG A 257 23.07 -4.10 14.95
C ARG A 257 21.57 -4.23 14.70
N VAL A 258 20.79 -4.54 15.73
CA VAL A 258 19.32 -4.38 15.71
C VAL A 258 19.04 -2.89 15.82
N ILE A 259 18.33 -2.35 14.84
CA ILE A 259 18.05 -0.90 14.71
C ILE A 259 16.61 -0.53 15.08
N LEU A 260 15.71 -1.53 15.14
CA LEU A 260 14.37 -1.41 15.67
C LEU A 260 13.90 -2.77 16.21
N GLU A 261 13.43 -2.78 17.46
CA GLU A 261 12.65 -3.89 18.05
C GLU A 261 11.56 -3.24 18.89
N SER A 262 10.35 -3.16 18.35
CA SER A 262 9.26 -2.39 18.95
C SER A 262 7.92 -3.04 18.69
N ASP A 263 7.07 -2.97 19.69
CA ASP A 263 5.62 -3.08 19.54
C ASP A 263 5.06 -1.73 19.10
N PHE A 264 3.91 -1.77 18.45
CA PHE A 264 3.16 -0.58 18.12
C PHE A 264 1.66 -0.80 18.28
N GLY A 265 1.00 0.08 19.03
CA GLY A 265 -0.45 0.01 19.29
C GLY A 265 -0.88 -1.29 19.98
N GLY A 266 -0.04 -1.86 20.87
CA GLY A 266 -0.31 -3.09 21.59
C GLY A 266 -0.11 -4.38 20.77
N MET A 267 0.48 -4.28 19.59
CA MET A 267 0.77 -5.42 18.71
C MET A 267 2.26 -5.44 18.33
N GLY A 268 2.87 -6.61 18.32
CA GLY A 268 4.22 -6.84 17.80
C GLY A 268 4.27 -6.83 16.27
N TYR A 269 5.24 -7.53 15.72
CA TYR A 269 5.39 -7.75 14.27
C TYR A 269 5.71 -6.48 13.44
N VAL A 270 6.39 -5.50 14.05
CA VAL A 270 6.97 -4.37 13.32
C VAL A 270 8.29 -4.82 12.70
N GLY A 271 8.44 -4.72 11.42
CA GLY A 271 9.62 -5.12 10.61
C GLY A 271 9.18 -5.44 9.21
N GLN A 272 9.90 -5.20 8.43
CA GLN A 272 10.54 -4.98 7.15
C GLN A 272 10.15 -3.62 6.58
N GLY A 273 11.13 -2.95 5.99
CA GLY A 273 10.93 -1.68 5.33
C GLY A 273 12.24 -1.03 4.92
N THR A 274 12.25 0.27 4.87
CA THR A 274 13.42 1.04 4.44
C THR A 274 13.59 2.30 5.27
N ILE A 275 14.75 2.95 5.12
CA ILE A 275 14.97 4.31 5.59
C ILE A 275 15.18 5.25 4.41
N VAL A 276 14.74 6.49 4.54
CA VAL A 276 14.85 7.52 3.52
C VAL A 276 15.24 8.86 4.15
N ASP A 277 16.07 9.62 3.45
CA ASP A 277 16.42 10.98 3.85
C ASP A 277 15.43 12.01 3.32
N THR A 278 15.47 13.22 3.90
CA THR A 278 14.81 14.41 3.37
C THR A 278 15.84 15.35 2.75
N GLU A 279 15.40 16.35 2.01
CA GLU A 279 16.26 17.41 1.49
C GLU A 279 16.92 18.26 2.59
N TYR A 280 16.39 18.19 3.81
CA TYR A 280 16.90 18.90 5.00
C TYR A 280 17.91 18.08 5.81
N GLY A 281 18.18 16.83 5.42
CA GLY A 281 19.13 15.93 6.08
C GLY A 281 18.54 15.09 7.22
N ASP A 282 17.24 15.20 7.50
CA ASP A 282 16.54 14.32 8.41
C ASP A 282 16.32 12.94 7.76
N TRP A 283 16.25 11.89 8.57
CA TRP A 283 16.02 10.53 8.11
C TRP A 283 14.80 9.91 8.78
N TYR A 284 14.08 9.11 8.03
CA TYR A 284 12.86 8.42 8.50
C TYR A 284 12.86 6.95 8.09
N GLY A 285 12.42 6.10 9.03
CA GLY A 285 12.12 4.69 8.80
C GLY A 285 10.64 4.51 8.46
N ILE A 286 10.39 3.82 7.36
CA ILE A 286 9.05 3.39 6.93
C ILE A 286 9.03 1.87 7.03
N ILE A 287 8.41 1.37 8.08
CA ILE A 287 8.44 -0.05 8.45
C ILE A 287 7.00 -0.53 8.59
N PHE A 288 6.67 -1.69 8.03
CA PHE A 288 5.32 -2.21 8.17
C PHE A 288 5.10 -2.98 9.48
N GLN A 289 3.83 -3.13 9.86
CA GLN A 289 3.37 -4.00 10.92
C GLN A 289 2.24 -4.88 10.40
N ASP A 290 2.28 -6.18 10.67
CA ASP A 290 1.12 -7.07 10.49
C ASP A 290 0.03 -6.67 11.49
N ARG A 291 -1.17 -6.30 11.00
CA ARG A 291 -2.21 -5.71 11.83
C ARG A 291 -3.59 -6.34 11.66
N GLY A 292 -3.64 -7.63 11.47
CA GLY A 292 -4.91 -8.35 11.38
C GLY A 292 -5.62 -8.15 10.04
N GLY A 293 -6.96 -8.04 10.07
CA GLY A 293 -7.81 -8.03 8.88
C GLY A 293 -7.55 -6.89 7.91
N VAL A 294 -7.05 -5.74 8.38
CA VAL A 294 -6.64 -4.64 7.50
C VAL A 294 -5.39 -4.97 6.68
N GLY A 295 -4.57 -5.93 7.12
CA GLY A 295 -3.32 -6.32 6.47
C GLY A 295 -2.08 -5.69 7.10
N ARG A 296 -1.09 -5.35 6.27
CA ARG A 296 0.21 -4.81 6.69
C ARG A 296 0.23 -3.29 6.54
N VAL A 297 0.15 -2.60 7.66
CA VAL A 297 0.08 -1.13 7.74
C VAL A 297 1.46 -0.52 7.88
N LEU A 298 1.65 0.72 7.42
CA LEU A 298 2.94 1.41 7.49
C LEU A 298 3.06 2.29 8.73
N THR A 299 4.18 2.17 9.44
CA THR A 299 4.60 3.10 10.48
C THR A 299 5.69 4.03 9.96
N LEU A 300 5.72 5.25 10.46
CA LEU A 300 6.77 6.25 10.22
C LEU A 300 7.48 6.55 11.53
N SER A 301 8.81 6.50 11.52
CA SER A 301 9.63 6.75 12.71
C SER A 301 10.84 7.62 12.35
N PRO A 302 11.29 8.52 13.24
CA PRO A 302 12.55 9.21 13.03
C PRO A 302 13.71 8.22 13.03
N VAL A 303 14.76 8.53 12.28
CA VAL A 303 16.03 7.79 12.30
C VAL A 303 17.12 8.67 12.88
N ARG A 304 17.82 8.18 13.88
CA ARG A 304 18.94 8.85 14.52
C ARG A 304 20.24 8.12 14.21
N TRP A 305 21.19 8.82 13.63
CA TRP A 305 22.53 8.27 13.37
C TRP A 305 23.37 8.27 14.64
N LEU A 306 23.41 7.14 15.36
CA LEU A 306 24.18 6.97 16.60
C LEU A 306 25.37 6.03 16.34
N ASP A 307 26.59 6.53 16.55
CA ASP A 307 27.84 5.80 16.26
C ASP A 307 27.90 5.26 14.82
N GLY A 308 27.27 5.99 13.89
CA GLY A 308 27.14 5.59 12.49
C GLY A 308 26.16 4.44 12.25
N TRP A 309 25.17 4.22 13.14
CA TRP A 309 24.06 3.29 12.95
C TRP A 309 22.72 4.02 12.83
N PRO A 310 21.86 3.65 11.89
CA PRO A 310 20.56 4.29 11.68
C PRO A 310 19.52 3.74 12.66
N MET A 311 19.54 4.19 13.91
CA MET A 311 18.59 3.78 14.93
C MET A 311 17.22 4.34 14.65
N ILE A 312 16.23 3.46 14.41
CA ILE A 312 14.85 3.81 14.08
C ILE A 312 14.04 3.94 15.38
N GLY A 313 13.16 4.93 15.44
CA GLY A 313 12.25 5.15 16.58
C GLY A 313 12.51 6.44 17.32
N ASP A 314 11.72 6.67 18.37
CA ASP A 314 11.88 7.78 19.31
C ASP A 314 13.17 7.62 20.15
N GLU A 315 13.36 8.48 21.16
CA GLU A 315 14.55 8.42 22.01
C GLU A 315 14.70 7.09 22.76
N GLN A 316 13.62 6.37 22.96
CA GLN A 316 13.56 5.07 23.60
C GLN A 316 13.69 3.90 22.61
N GLY A 317 13.73 4.18 21.29
CA GLY A 317 13.77 3.16 20.24
C GLY A 317 12.41 2.54 19.90
N HIS A 318 11.32 3.23 20.23
CA HIS A 318 9.96 2.75 19.94
C HIS A 318 9.37 3.49 18.72
N VAL A 319 8.45 2.82 18.03
CA VAL A 319 7.60 3.48 17.02
C VAL A 319 6.70 4.51 17.73
N PRO A 320 6.82 5.81 17.44
CA PRO A 320 6.04 6.84 18.11
C PRO A 320 4.56 6.79 17.69
N MET A 321 3.64 7.10 18.60
CA MET A 321 2.22 7.22 18.27
C MET A 321 1.92 8.40 17.36
N THR A 322 2.66 9.50 17.52
CA THR A 322 2.53 10.71 16.72
C THR A 322 3.90 11.34 16.48
N MET A 323 4.04 12.01 15.36
CA MET A 323 5.26 12.75 14.99
C MET A 323 4.90 14.16 14.52
N ARG A 324 5.85 15.07 14.60
CA ARG A 324 5.72 16.37 13.92
C ARG A 324 5.82 16.17 12.40
N PRO A 325 4.98 16.83 11.61
CA PRO A 325 5.14 16.82 10.16
C PRO A 325 6.51 17.35 9.75
N LEU A 326 7.09 16.74 8.72
CA LEU A 326 8.40 17.12 8.20
C LEU A 326 8.32 18.33 7.29
N VAL A 327 7.25 18.37 6.52
CA VAL A 327 6.97 19.40 5.51
C VAL A 327 5.46 19.56 5.43
N SER A 328 4.97 20.77 5.15
CA SER A 328 3.57 20.97 4.79
C SER A 328 3.28 20.30 3.44
N GLY A 329 2.46 19.26 3.45
CA GLY A 329 2.04 18.57 2.24
C GLY A 329 0.67 19.08 1.78
N GLU A 330 0.49 19.12 0.47
CA GLU A 330 -0.84 19.28 -0.12
C GLU A 330 -1.61 17.96 0.03
N PRO A 331 -2.93 18.01 0.33
CA PRO A 331 -3.75 16.81 0.35
C PRO A 331 -3.65 16.06 -0.98
N GLN A 332 -3.34 14.77 -0.92
CA GLN A 332 -3.31 13.90 -2.09
C GLN A 332 -4.65 13.18 -2.25
N LYS A 333 -4.91 12.64 -3.44
CA LYS A 333 -6.15 11.88 -3.72
C LYS A 333 -6.33 10.65 -2.81
N GLY A 334 -5.25 10.18 -2.22
CA GLY A 334 -5.24 8.95 -1.44
C GLY A 334 -5.07 7.70 -2.30
N ILE A 335 -5.00 6.56 -1.63
CA ILE A 335 -4.83 5.25 -2.27
C ILE A 335 -6.14 4.48 -2.39
N VAL A 336 -7.21 4.98 -1.79
CA VAL A 336 -8.59 4.49 -1.87
C VAL A 336 -9.49 5.68 -2.17
N CYS A 337 -10.39 5.54 -3.13
CA CYS A 337 -11.27 6.62 -3.59
C CYS A 337 -12.65 6.13 -3.97
N SER A 338 -13.63 7.03 -3.92
CA SER A 338 -14.91 6.83 -4.62
C SER A 338 -14.70 6.85 -6.14
N ASP A 339 -15.58 6.17 -6.86
CA ASP A 339 -15.58 6.15 -8.33
C ASP A 339 -17.03 6.13 -8.84
N ASP A 340 -17.36 7.05 -9.72
CA ASP A 340 -18.67 7.14 -10.39
C ASP A 340 -18.65 6.47 -11.78
N PHE A 341 -17.53 5.82 -12.12
CA PHE A 341 -17.28 5.14 -13.39
C PHE A 341 -17.56 5.99 -14.64
N SER A 342 -17.48 7.31 -14.52
CA SER A 342 -17.65 8.25 -15.63
C SER A 342 -16.43 8.33 -16.56
N ASN A 343 -15.26 7.90 -16.08
CA ASN A 343 -14.04 7.86 -16.86
C ASN A 343 -14.02 6.69 -17.86
N THR A 344 -13.21 6.82 -18.91
CA THR A 344 -13.03 5.74 -19.90
C THR A 344 -12.04 4.65 -19.48
N THR A 345 -11.31 4.88 -18.38
CA THR A 345 -10.35 3.95 -17.77
C THR A 345 -10.61 3.85 -16.28
N LEU A 346 -10.33 2.68 -15.71
CA LEU A 346 -10.39 2.50 -14.26
C LEU A 346 -9.38 3.40 -13.56
N GLY A 347 -9.77 3.94 -12.40
CA GLY A 347 -8.87 4.68 -11.54
C GLY A 347 -7.75 3.78 -10.98
N LEU A 348 -6.58 4.38 -10.66
CA LEU A 348 -5.41 3.67 -10.16
C LEU A 348 -5.59 3.05 -8.76
N HIS A 349 -6.70 3.30 -8.10
CA HIS A 349 -7.07 2.68 -6.82
C HIS A 349 -7.71 1.29 -6.97
N TRP A 350 -8.04 0.88 -8.20
CA TRP A 350 -8.61 -0.42 -8.50
C TRP A 350 -7.56 -1.47 -8.86
N GLN A 351 -7.75 -2.68 -8.37
CA GLN A 351 -6.97 -3.85 -8.75
C GLN A 351 -7.88 -5.07 -8.94
N TRP A 352 -7.63 -5.83 -9.99
CA TRP A 352 -8.31 -7.09 -10.25
C TRP A 352 -7.74 -8.20 -9.38
N ASN A 353 -8.60 -9.09 -8.92
CA ASN A 353 -8.20 -10.37 -8.35
C ASN A 353 -7.70 -11.28 -9.47
N HIS A 354 -6.38 -11.42 -9.61
CA HIS A 354 -5.71 -12.03 -10.77
C HIS A 354 -5.81 -11.18 -12.06
N ASN A 355 -5.37 -11.71 -13.19
CA ASN A 355 -5.49 -11.00 -14.47
C ASN A 355 -6.96 -10.83 -14.87
N PRO A 356 -7.38 -9.67 -15.36
CA PRO A 356 -8.72 -9.50 -15.87
C PRO A 356 -8.91 -10.17 -17.22
N ALA A 357 -10.11 -10.69 -17.45
CA ALA A 357 -10.59 -11.08 -18.77
C ALA A 357 -11.14 -9.82 -19.47
N ASP A 358 -10.32 -9.17 -20.31
CA ASP A 358 -10.59 -7.83 -20.87
C ASP A 358 -11.94 -7.70 -21.59
N LYS A 359 -12.41 -8.78 -22.24
CA LYS A 359 -13.70 -8.79 -22.95
C LYS A 359 -14.91 -8.90 -22.01
N ALA A 360 -14.68 -9.16 -20.72
CA ALA A 360 -15.74 -9.41 -19.75
C ALA A 360 -15.95 -8.25 -18.76
N TRP A 361 -15.48 -7.06 -19.09
CA TRP A 361 -15.82 -5.83 -18.39
C TRP A 361 -15.79 -4.62 -19.33
N SER A 362 -16.42 -3.51 -18.95
CA SER A 362 -16.43 -2.31 -19.78
C SER A 362 -16.88 -1.09 -18.99
N LEU A 363 -16.26 0.07 -19.29
CA LEU A 363 -16.72 1.41 -18.88
C LEU A 363 -17.42 2.17 -20.02
N SER A 364 -17.39 1.64 -21.24
CA SER A 364 -17.91 2.32 -22.44
C SER A 364 -19.22 1.77 -22.97
N GLU A 365 -19.57 0.49 -22.69
CA GLU A 365 -20.81 -0.12 -23.16
C GLU A 365 -22.06 0.51 -22.53
N ARG A 366 -21.92 1.06 -21.31
CA ARG A 366 -22.90 1.91 -20.64
C ARG A 366 -22.15 3.03 -19.94
N PRO A 367 -22.01 4.21 -20.55
CA PRO A 367 -21.27 5.33 -19.94
C PRO A 367 -21.80 5.68 -18.53
N GLY A 368 -20.89 5.93 -17.59
CA GLY A 368 -21.22 6.17 -16.18
C GLY A 368 -21.50 4.89 -15.37
N PHE A 369 -21.16 3.73 -15.92
CA PHE A 369 -21.30 2.44 -15.23
C PHE A 369 -20.10 1.53 -15.47
N LEU A 370 -19.71 0.80 -14.44
CA LEU A 370 -18.85 -0.36 -14.61
C LEU A 370 -19.72 -1.58 -14.95
N ARG A 371 -19.56 -2.12 -16.15
CA ARG A 371 -20.18 -3.39 -16.55
C ARG A 371 -19.26 -4.55 -16.22
N LEU A 372 -19.74 -5.53 -15.46
CA LEU A 372 -19.10 -6.81 -15.23
C LEU A 372 -19.92 -7.92 -15.88
N LYS A 373 -19.29 -8.71 -16.75
CA LYS A 373 -19.91 -9.81 -17.51
C LYS A 373 -19.41 -11.15 -17.01
N THR A 374 -20.28 -12.14 -16.99
CA THR A 374 -19.86 -13.51 -16.75
C THR A 374 -19.14 -14.06 -17.98
N SER A 375 -17.88 -14.51 -17.85
CA SER A 375 -17.05 -14.99 -18.96
C SER A 375 -16.97 -16.51 -19.04
N ARG A 376 -17.06 -17.19 -17.91
CA ARG A 376 -17.10 -18.65 -17.78
C ARG A 376 -17.89 -19.06 -16.55
N ALA A 377 -18.33 -20.32 -16.51
CA ALA A 377 -18.92 -20.89 -15.32
C ALA A 377 -17.81 -21.29 -14.33
N VAL A 378 -18.00 -20.95 -13.06
CA VAL A 378 -17.11 -21.30 -11.94
C VAL A 378 -17.94 -21.65 -10.71
N GLU A 379 -17.39 -22.47 -9.84
CA GLU A 379 -18.11 -22.98 -8.67
C GLU A 379 -18.14 -22.00 -7.49
N THR A 380 -17.19 -21.08 -7.43
CA THR A 380 -16.98 -20.22 -6.27
C THR A 380 -16.49 -18.82 -6.68
N LEU A 381 -16.74 -17.83 -5.81
CA LEU A 381 -16.21 -16.48 -5.93
C LEU A 381 -14.67 -16.46 -6.07
N TYR A 382 -13.97 -17.37 -5.41
CA TYR A 382 -12.50 -17.44 -5.45
C TYR A 382 -11.91 -17.82 -6.82
N LEU A 383 -12.73 -18.38 -7.72
CA LEU A 383 -12.37 -18.67 -9.10
C LEU A 383 -13.04 -17.71 -10.10
N ALA A 384 -13.76 -16.69 -9.60
CA ALA A 384 -14.48 -15.73 -10.43
C ALA A 384 -13.53 -14.78 -11.15
N PRO A 385 -13.50 -14.77 -12.50
CA PRO A 385 -12.78 -13.74 -13.24
C PRO A 385 -13.40 -12.35 -12.99
N ASN A 386 -12.58 -11.31 -13.11
CA ASN A 386 -13.01 -9.91 -13.00
C ASN A 386 -13.67 -9.56 -11.65
N THR A 387 -13.18 -10.13 -10.56
CA THR A 387 -13.43 -9.60 -9.23
C THR A 387 -12.57 -8.36 -9.05
N LEU A 388 -13.19 -7.19 -8.97
CA LEU A 388 -12.52 -5.88 -8.88
C LEU A 388 -12.44 -5.41 -7.44
N THR A 389 -11.25 -5.03 -6.98
CA THR A 389 -11.00 -4.77 -5.56
C THR A 389 -10.42 -3.40 -5.28
N GLN A 390 -10.75 -2.86 -4.10
CA GLN A 390 -10.04 -1.75 -3.47
C GLN A 390 -9.62 -2.11 -2.04
N ARG A 391 -8.58 -1.43 -1.53
CA ARG A 391 -8.14 -1.56 -0.14
C ARG A 391 -9.24 -1.08 0.82
N MET A 392 -9.26 -1.65 2.01
CA MET A 392 -9.90 -1.06 3.17
C MET A 392 -8.87 -0.24 3.94
N GLU A 393 -9.31 0.82 4.59
CA GLU A 393 -8.46 1.69 5.41
C GLU A 393 -8.98 1.78 6.84
N GLY A 394 -8.06 1.74 7.81
CA GLY A 394 -8.36 2.02 9.20
C GLY A 394 -8.33 3.53 9.53
N PRO A 395 -8.78 3.92 10.72
CA PRO A 395 -9.29 3.05 11.79
C PRO A 395 -10.67 2.45 11.50
N THR A 396 -11.49 3.10 10.70
CA THR A 396 -12.77 2.61 10.19
C THR A 396 -12.97 3.08 8.76
N CYS A 397 -13.75 2.40 7.98
CA CYS A 397 -14.17 2.87 6.65
C CYS A 397 -15.50 2.24 6.27
N SER A 398 -16.16 2.83 5.29
CA SER A 398 -17.32 2.20 4.67
C SER A 398 -17.32 2.40 3.17
N ALA A 399 -17.91 1.44 2.46
CA ALA A 399 -18.17 1.59 1.05
C ALA A 399 -19.56 1.10 0.69
N GLN A 400 -20.19 1.77 -0.27
CA GLN A 400 -21.47 1.38 -0.81
C GLN A 400 -21.46 1.40 -2.33
N VAL A 401 -22.30 0.55 -2.92
CA VAL A 401 -22.44 0.39 -4.37
C VAL A 401 -23.90 0.31 -4.77
N SER A 402 -24.22 0.79 -5.96
CA SER A 402 -25.54 0.63 -6.61
C SER A 402 -25.41 -0.30 -7.79
N ILE A 403 -26.21 -1.37 -7.84
CA ILE A 403 -26.08 -2.45 -8.84
C ILE A 403 -27.40 -2.62 -9.58
N ASP A 404 -27.33 -2.60 -10.91
CA ASP A 404 -28.40 -3.00 -11.82
C ASP A 404 -28.23 -4.47 -12.22
N LEU A 405 -29.18 -5.29 -11.80
CA LEU A 405 -29.22 -6.76 -11.93
C LEU A 405 -30.08 -7.25 -13.11
N SER A 406 -30.64 -6.33 -13.91
CA SER A 406 -31.66 -6.66 -14.92
C SER A 406 -31.19 -7.66 -15.97
N HIS A 407 -29.87 -7.72 -16.20
CA HIS A 407 -29.27 -8.57 -17.24
C HIS A 407 -28.62 -9.85 -16.70
N MET A 408 -28.78 -10.16 -15.41
CA MET A 408 -28.37 -11.45 -14.87
C MET A 408 -29.15 -12.61 -15.53
N LYS A 409 -28.49 -13.73 -15.74
CA LYS A 409 -29.06 -14.99 -16.25
C LYS A 409 -29.17 -16.03 -15.14
N ASP A 410 -29.88 -17.11 -15.43
CA ASP A 410 -30.04 -18.25 -14.50
C ASP A 410 -28.67 -18.84 -14.14
N GLY A 411 -28.35 -18.88 -12.85
CA GLY A 411 -27.07 -19.30 -12.30
C GLY A 411 -26.04 -18.21 -12.11
N ASP A 412 -26.36 -16.95 -12.45
CA ASP A 412 -25.45 -15.82 -12.16
C ASP A 412 -25.47 -15.45 -10.68
N CYS A 413 -24.30 -15.09 -10.18
CA CYS A 413 -24.03 -14.56 -8.85
C CYS A 413 -23.30 -13.23 -9.01
N ALA A 414 -23.76 -12.18 -8.31
CA ALA A 414 -23.16 -10.86 -8.38
C ALA A 414 -23.29 -10.13 -7.04
N GLY A 415 -22.35 -9.25 -6.71
CA GLY A 415 -22.48 -8.56 -5.43
C GLY A 415 -21.25 -7.78 -4.98
N PHE A 416 -21.17 -7.62 -3.65
CA PHE A 416 -20.17 -6.83 -2.95
C PHE A 416 -19.70 -7.60 -1.71
N ALA A 417 -18.37 -7.65 -1.49
CA ALA A 417 -17.79 -8.48 -0.43
C ALA A 417 -16.67 -7.77 0.36
N ALA A 418 -16.53 -8.16 1.62
CA ALA A 418 -15.30 -8.04 2.40
C ALA A 418 -14.45 -9.27 2.07
N PHE A 419 -13.61 -9.15 1.03
CA PHE A 419 -12.96 -10.24 0.34
C PHE A 419 -11.58 -10.56 0.90
N ASN A 420 -11.40 -11.79 1.31
CA ASN A 420 -10.13 -12.42 1.68
C ASN A 420 -10.30 -13.95 1.57
N SER A 421 -9.37 -14.74 2.06
CA SER A 421 -9.51 -16.21 2.17
C SER A 421 -10.71 -16.63 3.02
N GLU A 422 -11.04 -15.85 4.03
CA GLU A 422 -12.35 -15.86 4.70
C GLU A 422 -13.10 -14.60 4.25
N THR A 423 -14.24 -14.74 3.65
CA THR A 423 -15.01 -13.68 2.98
C THR A 423 -16.40 -13.53 3.58
N GLY A 424 -16.78 -12.32 3.95
CA GLY A 424 -18.18 -11.95 4.16
C GLY A 424 -18.76 -11.36 2.86
N ALA A 425 -19.77 -11.98 2.27
CA ALA A 425 -20.27 -11.59 0.97
C ALA A 425 -21.77 -11.28 0.95
N LEU A 426 -22.11 -10.16 0.34
CA LEU A 426 -23.47 -9.81 -0.11
C LEU A 426 -23.63 -10.25 -1.56
N THR A 427 -24.28 -11.40 -1.79
CA THR A 427 -24.41 -12.01 -3.11
C THR A 427 -25.86 -12.05 -3.56
N VAL A 428 -26.16 -11.41 -4.69
CA VAL A 428 -27.43 -11.64 -5.38
C VAL A 428 -27.28 -12.86 -6.29
N LYS A 429 -28.12 -13.86 -6.06
CA LYS A 429 -28.18 -15.09 -6.87
C LYS A 429 -29.46 -15.12 -7.72
N LYS A 430 -29.33 -15.46 -9.00
CA LYS A 430 -30.45 -15.64 -9.92
C LYS A 430 -30.73 -17.11 -10.13
N LYS A 431 -31.96 -17.54 -9.77
CA LYS A 431 -32.49 -18.92 -9.99
C LYS A 431 -33.78 -18.85 -10.82
N GLY A 432 -33.67 -19.16 -12.11
CA GLY A 432 -34.76 -18.97 -13.07
C GLY A 432 -35.13 -17.48 -13.19
N LYS A 433 -36.38 -17.16 -12.80
CA LYS A 433 -36.89 -15.76 -12.78
C LYS A 433 -36.72 -15.06 -11.42
N ARG A 434 -36.22 -15.75 -10.38
CA ARG A 434 -36.13 -15.25 -9.01
C ARG A 434 -34.76 -14.67 -8.74
N LEU A 435 -34.73 -13.53 -8.05
CA LEU A 435 -33.54 -12.95 -7.45
C LEU A 435 -33.63 -13.08 -5.93
N ALA A 436 -32.54 -13.43 -5.29
CA ALA A 436 -32.40 -13.40 -3.84
C ALA A 436 -31.07 -12.76 -3.47
N LEU A 437 -31.07 -11.86 -2.49
CA LEU A 437 -29.87 -11.40 -1.83
C LEU A 437 -29.56 -12.35 -0.67
N GLU A 438 -28.35 -12.83 -0.62
CA GLU A 438 -27.84 -13.67 0.45
C GLU A 438 -26.61 -12.99 1.08
N MET A 439 -26.57 -12.90 2.42
CA MET A 439 -25.34 -12.66 3.15
C MET A 439 -24.76 -14.02 3.50
N SER A 440 -23.52 -14.28 3.10
CA SER A 440 -22.82 -15.52 3.39
C SER A 440 -21.43 -15.28 3.98
N GLU A 441 -21.02 -16.23 4.81
CA GLU A 441 -19.63 -16.41 5.25
C GLU A 441 -19.01 -17.52 4.41
N GLN A 442 -17.87 -17.22 3.81
CA GLN A 442 -17.18 -18.15 2.91
C GLN A 442 -15.75 -18.38 3.41
N ASP A 443 -15.27 -19.59 3.25
CA ASP A 443 -13.90 -19.99 3.58
C ASP A 443 -13.33 -20.84 2.43
N VAL A 444 -12.11 -20.50 1.99
CA VAL A 444 -11.39 -21.25 0.96
C VAL A 444 -10.13 -21.88 1.55
N GLN A 445 -9.97 -23.18 1.30
CA GLN A 445 -8.73 -23.88 1.57
C GLN A 445 -7.92 -24.03 0.29
N LEU A 446 -6.64 -23.71 0.37
CA LEU A 446 -5.72 -23.74 -0.77
C LEU A 446 -4.62 -24.76 -0.53
N ALA A 447 -4.30 -25.52 -1.55
CA ALA A 447 -3.16 -26.41 -1.52
C ALA A 447 -1.84 -25.63 -1.29
N ASP A 448 -1.02 -26.06 -0.36
CA ASP A 448 0.17 -25.34 0.05
C ASP A 448 1.10 -25.00 -1.11
N ARG A 449 1.37 -25.96 -1.99
CA ARG A 449 2.33 -25.80 -3.10
C ARG A 449 1.71 -25.19 -4.35
N THR A 450 0.53 -25.64 -4.75
CA THR A 450 -0.06 -25.28 -6.05
C THR A 450 -0.99 -24.10 -5.96
N LYS A 451 -1.43 -23.75 -4.74
CA LYS A 451 -2.48 -22.74 -4.49
C LYS A 451 -3.79 -23.03 -5.24
N ALA A 452 -3.99 -24.27 -5.66
CA ALA A 452 -5.29 -24.71 -6.16
C ALA A 452 -6.33 -24.67 -5.03
N VAL A 453 -7.58 -24.38 -5.37
CA VAL A 453 -8.70 -24.48 -4.44
C VAL A 453 -8.93 -25.95 -4.11
N GLU A 454 -8.69 -26.38 -2.88
CA GLU A 454 -8.94 -27.74 -2.40
C GLU A 454 -10.36 -27.91 -1.89
N SER A 455 -10.85 -26.92 -1.18
CA SER A 455 -12.24 -26.88 -0.73
C SER A 455 -12.73 -25.45 -0.59
N HIS A 456 -14.03 -25.29 -0.66
CA HIS A 456 -14.74 -24.05 -0.44
C HIS A 456 -16.00 -24.33 0.36
N GLU A 457 -16.17 -23.62 1.45
CA GLU A 457 -17.38 -23.66 2.26
C GLU A 457 -18.11 -22.32 2.13
N GLU A 458 -19.42 -22.38 1.89
CA GLU A 458 -20.31 -21.21 1.91
C GLU A 458 -21.43 -21.45 2.90
N LYS A 459 -21.47 -20.67 3.97
CA LYS A 459 -22.55 -20.67 4.96
C LYS A 459 -23.45 -19.47 4.72
N ILE A 460 -24.64 -19.70 4.22
CA ILE A 460 -25.66 -18.65 4.09
C ILE A 460 -26.17 -18.31 5.49
N ILE A 461 -26.02 -17.06 5.90
CA ILE A 461 -26.47 -16.58 7.20
C ILE A 461 -27.90 -16.05 7.10
N GLU A 462 -28.19 -15.29 6.05
CA GLU A 462 -29.50 -14.70 5.83
C GLU A 462 -29.78 -14.60 4.32
N SER A 463 -31.05 -14.77 3.93
CA SER A 463 -31.48 -14.68 2.54
C SER A 463 -32.83 -13.97 2.44
N ILE A 464 -32.92 -13.00 1.52
CA ILE A 464 -34.14 -12.25 1.23
C ILE A 464 -34.49 -12.32 -0.26
N ALA A 465 -35.78 -12.47 -0.58
CA ALA A 465 -36.24 -12.44 -1.96
C ALA A 465 -36.29 -10.99 -2.48
N LEU A 466 -35.72 -10.74 -3.64
CA LEU A 466 -35.76 -9.43 -4.29
C LEU A 466 -36.89 -9.38 -5.32
N LYS A 467 -37.70 -8.33 -5.28
CA LYS A 467 -38.80 -8.05 -6.23
C LYS A 467 -38.40 -7.03 -7.31
N GLN A 468 -37.21 -6.48 -7.21
CA GLN A 468 -36.67 -5.46 -8.12
C GLN A 468 -35.28 -5.85 -8.62
N THR A 469 -34.81 -5.17 -9.65
CA THR A 469 -33.52 -5.43 -10.30
C THR A 469 -32.44 -4.41 -9.95
N ARG A 470 -32.73 -3.41 -9.12
CA ARG A 470 -31.75 -2.46 -8.61
C ARG A 470 -31.62 -2.63 -7.10
N ILE A 471 -30.40 -2.64 -6.60
CA ILE A 471 -30.09 -2.79 -5.18
C ILE A 471 -28.87 -1.96 -4.83
N TRP A 472 -28.85 -1.47 -3.59
CA TRP A 472 -27.68 -0.84 -2.98
C TRP A 472 -27.15 -1.75 -1.89
N LEU A 473 -25.83 -1.94 -1.88
CA LEU A 473 -25.11 -2.77 -0.91
C LEU A 473 -24.07 -1.91 -0.20
N ARG A 474 -23.90 -2.10 1.12
CA ARG A 474 -22.91 -1.37 1.92
C ARG A 474 -22.19 -2.30 2.88
N ILE A 475 -20.89 -2.04 3.05
CA ILE A 475 -20.04 -2.71 4.03
C ILE A 475 -19.38 -1.62 4.88
N ASP A 476 -19.55 -1.72 6.20
CA ASP A 476 -18.88 -0.89 7.18
C ASP A 476 -17.80 -1.71 7.88
N ALA A 477 -16.54 -1.23 7.91
CA ALA A 477 -15.39 -1.90 8.50
C ALA A 477 -14.81 -1.13 9.68
N ASP A 478 -14.42 -1.85 10.74
CA ASP A 478 -13.80 -1.30 11.95
C ASP A 478 -12.54 -2.10 12.30
N PHE A 479 -11.38 -1.43 12.27
CA PHE A 479 -10.06 -1.99 12.56
C PHE A 479 -9.45 -1.45 13.87
N ARG A 480 -10.24 -0.77 14.70
CA ARG A 480 -9.77 -0.24 15.96
C ARG A 480 -9.51 -1.37 16.97
N PRO A 481 -8.32 -1.41 17.62
CA PRO A 481 -8.01 -2.44 18.60
C PRO A 481 -9.03 -2.52 19.75
N ASN A 482 -9.61 -1.37 20.12
CA ASN A 482 -10.64 -1.22 21.13
C ASN A 482 -12.00 -0.86 20.53
N GLY A 483 -12.24 -1.23 19.26
CA GLY A 483 -13.51 -1.05 18.61
C GLY A 483 -14.65 -1.83 19.26
N ARG A 484 -15.89 -1.65 18.79
CA ARG A 484 -17.11 -2.26 19.36
C ARG A 484 -16.98 -3.77 19.58
N SER A 485 -16.33 -4.47 18.63
CA SER A 485 -16.13 -5.92 18.69
C SER A 485 -14.83 -6.34 19.40
N GLY A 486 -13.91 -5.39 19.67
CA GLY A 486 -12.55 -5.67 20.17
C GLY A 486 -11.67 -6.41 19.15
N ARG A 487 -12.03 -6.37 17.86
CA ARG A 487 -11.35 -7.07 16.77
C ARG A 487 -11.75 -6.45 15.42
N ASP A 488 -10.99 -6.75 14.38
CA ASP A 488 -11.32 -6.32 13.01
C ASP A 488 -12.66 -6.91 12.57
N ALA A 489 -13.62 -6.05 12.26
CA ALA A 489 -14.99 -6.44 12.01
C ALA A 489 -15.60 -5.72 10.80
N ALA A 490 -16.51 -6.40 10.11
CA ALA A 490 -17.35 -5.82 9.09
C ALA A 490 -18.84 -6.03 9.40
N ASN A 491 -19.67 -5.05 9.02
CA ASN A 491 -21.12 -5.12 9.07
C ASN A 491 -21.69 -4.89 7.67
N PHE A 492 -22.75 -5.59 7.34
CA PHE A 492 -23.32 -5.66 6.01
C PHE A 492 -24.73 -5.08 5.98
N PHE A 493 -25.01 -4.30 4.94
CA PHE A 493 -26.30 -3.62 4.79
C PHE A 493 -26.76 -3.67 3.34
N TYR A 494 -28.06 -3.65 3.15
CA TYR A 494 -28.69 -3.42 1.86
C TYR A 494 -29.72 -2.31 1.93
N SER A 495 -30.01 -1.72 0.78
CA SER A 495 -31.14 -0.80 0.60
C SER A 495 -31.87 -1.09 -0.72
N LEU A 496 -33.18 -0.87 -0.74
CA LEU A 496 -34.03 -1.01 -1.91
C LEU A 496 -34.33 0.33 -2.61
N ASP A 497 -34.04 1.43 -1.94
CA ASP A 497 -34.28 2.82 -2.41
C ASP A 497 -33.02 3.70 -2.44
N GLY A 498 -31.91 3.22 -1.87
CA GLY A 498 -30.65 3.95 -1.72
C GLY A 498 -30.59 4.88 -0.50
N GLU A 499 -31.69 5.00 0.25
CA GLU A 499 -31.84 5.91 1.39
C GLU A 499 -31.95 5.15 2.73
N GLN A 500 -32.82 4.15 2.79
CA GLN A 500 -33.07 3.35 3.99
C GLN A 500 -32.23 2.07 3.98
N TRP A 501 -31.36 1.94 4.97
CA TRP A 501 -30.44 0.84 5.11
C TRP A 501 -30.91 -0.20 6.13
N THR A 502 -30.93 -1.44 5.72
CA THR A 502 -31.24 -2.59 6.57
C THR A 502 -29.99 -3.43 6.76
N HIS A 503 -29.66 -3.74 8.02
CA HIS A 503 -28.59 -4.68 8.34
C HIS A 503 -29.01 -6.10 7.90
N ILE A 504 -28.06 -6.89 7.41
CA ILE A 504 -28.27 -8.26 6.99
C ILE A 504 -27.09 -9.13 7.43
N GLY A 505 -27.41 -10.31 7.98
CA GLY A 505 -26.43 -11.34 8.31
C GLY A 505 -25.70 -11.13 9.64
N THR A 506 -24.45 -11.52 9.67
CA THR A 506 -23.61 -11.51 10.89
C THR A 506 -23.30 -10.10 11.34
N THR A 507 -23.60 -9.79 12.60
CA THR A 507 -23.11 -8.57 13.24
C THR A 507 -21.64 -8.75 13.62
N ASP A 508 -20.83 -7.73 13.32
CA ASP A 508 -19.39 -7.72 13.59
C ASP A 508 -18.69 -8.98 13.02
N TYR A 509 -18.92 -9.27 11.73
CA TYR A 509 -18.20 -10.32 11.00
C TYR A 509 -16.71 -10.14 11.14
N ARG A 510 -16.00 -11.16 11.62
CA ARG A 510 -14.56 -11.08 11.88
C ARG A 510 -13.76 -11.17 10.60
N MET A 511 -13.05 -10.11 10.24
CA MET A 511 -12.02 -10.10 9.19
C MET A 511 -10.70 -10.62 9.75
N ARG A 512 -9.99 -11.45 8.97
CA ARG A 512 -8.73 -12.08 9.39
C ARG A 512 -7.66 -11.90 8.34
N PHE A 513 -6.41 -11.97 8.79
CA PHE A 513 -5.21 -12.05 7.98
C PHE A 513 -4.65 -13.46 8.04
N ASP A 514 -4.44 -14.09 6.89
CA ASP A 514 -3.84 -15.42 6.81
C ASP A 514 -2.69 -15.42 5.78
N TRP A 515 -1.47 -15.44 6.30
CA TRP A 515 -0.26 -15.44 5.48
C TRP A 515 -0.07 -16.72 4.65
N ARG A 516 -0.71 -17.83 5.04
CA ARG A 516 -0.63 -19.10 4.32
C ARG A 516 -1.48 -19.14 3.07
N ARG A 517 -2.57 -18.36 3.05
CA ARG A 517 -3.55 -18.33 1.97
C ARG A 517 -3.37 -17.09 1.07
N PHE A 518 -3.97 -15.96 1.41
CA PHE A 518 -3.90 -14.78 0.54
C PHE A 518 -2.70 -13.87 0.85
N PHE A 519 -2.24 -13.86 2.08
CA PHE A 519 -1.13 -13.03 2.56
C PHE A 519 -1.35 -11.53 2.32
N MET A 520 -2.60 -11.12 2.34
CA MET A 520 -3.05 -9.73 2.13
C MET A 520 -4.18 -9.37 3.08
N GLY A 521 -4.36 -8.06 3.30
CA GLY A 521 -5.52 -7.53 4.01
C GLY A 521 -6.82 -7.71 3.23
N THR A 522 -7.93 -7.64 3.96
CA THR A 522 -9.28 -7.69 3.39
C THR A 522 -9.51 -6.52 2.44
N LYS A 523 -10.18 -6.76 1.32
CA LYS A 523 -10.51 -5.77 0.30
C LYS A 523 -12.02 -5.63 0.14
N PHE A 524 -12.48 -4.46 -0.23
CA PHE A 524 -13.77 -4.31 -0.89
C PHE A 524 -13.70 -4.98 -2.25
N ALA A 525 -14.67 -5.82 -2.60
CA ALA A 525 -14.67 -6.54 -3.87
C ALA A 525 -16.03 -6.48 -4.57
N LEU A 526 -16.02 -6.09 -5.84
CA LEU A 526 -17.13 -6.12 -6.78
C LEU A 526 -16.99 -7.36 -7.66
N PHE A 527 -18.05 -8.15 -7.83
CA PHE A 527 -17.96 -9.38 -8.60
C PHE A 527 -19.23 -9.73 -9.37
N CYS A 528 -19.05 -10.46 -10.47
CA CYS A 528 -20.11 -11.09 -11.22
C CYS A 528 -19.59 -12.37 -11.88
N TYR A 529 -20.17 -13.52 -11.53
CA TYR A 529 -19.80 -14.82 -12.11
C TYR A 529 -21.03 -15.71 -12.35
N ALA A 530 -20.86 -16.72 -13.19
CA ALA A 530 -21.90 -17.70 -13.48
C ALA A 530 -21.54 -19.05 -12.86
N THR A 531 -22.53 -19.74 -12.28
CA THR A 531 -22.39 -21.13 -11.81
C THR A 531 -22.89 -22.16 -12.84
N LYS A 532 -23.60 -21.71 -13.89
CA LYS A 532 -24.14 -22.56 -14.97
C LYS A 532 -23.55 -22.16 -16.32
N LYS A 533 -24.13 -21.18 -16.98
CA LYS A 533 -23.75 -20.73 -18.31
C LYS A 533 -23.46 -19.24 -18.31
N ALA A 534 -22.28 -18.86 -18.79
CA ALA A 534 -21.87 -17.47 -18.94
C ALA A 534 -22.75 -16.70 -19.95
N GLY A 535 -22.64 -15.36 -19.90
CA GLY A 535 -23.27 -14.42 -20.83
C GLY A 535 -24.32 -13.51 -20.18
N GLY A 536 -24.49 -13.55 -18.84
CA GLY A 536 -25.16 -12.49 -18.10
C GLY A 536 -24.19 -11.38 -17.71
N TYR A 537 -24.71 -10.27 -17.19
CA TYR A 537 -23.92 -9.16 -16.69
C TYR A 537 -24.68 -8.31 -15.67
N ILE A 538 -23.96 -7.49 -14.97
CA ILE A 538 -24.45 -6.43 -14.10
C ILE A 538 -23.84 -5.10 -14.52
N ASP A 539 -24.52 -4.01 -14.17
CA ASP A 539 -23.98 -2.65 -14.28
C ASP A 539 -23.91 -2.02 -12.88
N ILE A 540 -22.75 -1.51 -12.51
CA ILE A 540 -22.49 -0.85 -11.23
C ILE A 540 -22.41 0.64 -11.50
N ASP A 541 -23.27 1.42 -10.86
CA ASP A 541 -23.45 2.86 -11.08
C ASP A 541 -22.34 3.66 -10.40
N GLU A 542 -22.10 3.34 -9.13
CA GLU A 542 -21.13 4.07 -8.31
C GLU A 542 -20.53 3.18 -7.23
N PHE A 543 -19.33 3.54 -6.83
CA PHE A 543 -18.69 3.08 -5.60
C PHE A 543 -18.42 4.30 -4.73
N LYS A 544 -19.18 4.47 -3.66
CA LYS A 544 -18.98 5.54 -2.69
C LYS A 544 -18.17 5.04 -1.52
N TYR A 545 -16.99 5.61 -1.35
CA TYR A 545 -16.10 5.34 -0.23
C TYR A 545 -16.15 6.49 0.77
N ASN A 546 -16.30 6.16 2.05
CA ASN A 546 -16.30 7.13 3.13
C ASN A 546 -15.23 6.75 4.16
N ARG A 547 -14.37 7.72 4.45
CA ARG A 547 -13.56 7.75 5.67
C ARG A 547 -14.39 8.43 6.76
N PRO A 548 -14.35 7.95 8.01
CA PRO A 548 -15.02 8.62 9.13
C PRO A 548 -14.31 9.90 9.52
#